data_315ff81e357735fe3809567d889f4c22
#
_entry.id   315ff81e357735fe3809567d889f4c22
#
_cell.length_a   1.000
_cell.length_b   1.000
_cell.length_c   1.000
_cell.angle_alpha   90.00
_cell.angle_beta   90.00
_cell.angle_gamma   90.00
#
_symmetry.space_group_name_H-M   'P 1'
#
loop_
_entity.id
_entity.type
_entity.pdbx_description
1 polymer ?
#
loop_
_entity_poly.entity_id
_entity_poly.type
_entity_poly.pdbx_seq_one_letter_code
_entity_poly.pdbx_strand_id
1 'polypeptide(L)'
;QDLLDSFALGEDVYSNFASQIYNRLITKNDKLERYVGKTAILGLGYGMGANKYKAVLAQGSPAIDVTQSTALGIVSQYRAMYPNIPQLWAIGKQLLFYMLDQTSSSYSYGPLQVASNALKLPNGMYLQYPKLRYSSGEFVYDSGRTGITRTHGPRLVENIIQALARIVITDQMLAIQKLPEVDVVLTVHDEIIAIGSDKNATETLNKIMTIMKTSPTWCTELPLDAEGAHSKIYDK
;
A
#
# COMPACT_ATOMS: atom_id res chain seq x y z
N GLN A 1 7.53 -3.09 -13.47
CA GLN A 1 7.01 -2.10 -14.41
C GLN A 1 5.63 -2.50 -14.94
N ASP A 2 5.44 -3.74 -15.41
CA ASP A 2 4.18 -4.23 -16.00
C ASP A 2 2.94 -3.99 -15.11
N LEU A 3 3.09 -4.13 -13.78
CA LEU A 3 1.99 -3.88 -12.84
C LEU A 3 1.62 -2.38 -12.77
N LEU A 4 2.60 -1.48 -12.82
CA LEU A 4 2.38 -0.03 -12.87
C LEU A 4 1.74 0.38 -14.19
N ASP A 5 2.18 -0.21 -15.29
CA ASP A 5 1.63 0.02 -16.62
C ASP A 5 0.16 -0.43 -16.69
N SER A 6 -0.16 -1.59 -16.12
CA SER A 6 -1.55 -2.06 -15.99
C SER A 6 -2.42 -1.10 -15.16
N PHE A 7 -1.90 -0.56 -14.06
CA PHE A 7 -2.61 0.47 -13.29
C PHE A 7 -2.81 1.76 -14.10
N ALA A 8 -1.78 2.24 -14.79
CA ALA A 8 -1.85 3.45 -15.61
C ALA A 8 -2.86 3.31 -16.79
N LEU A 9 -3.02 2.09 -17.32
CA LEU A 9 -4.00 1.75 -18.35
C LEU A 9 -5.41 1.50 -17.81
N GLY A 10 -5.61 1.56 -16.49
CA GLY A 10 -6.91 1.27 -15.85
C GLY A 10 -7.33 -0.20 -15.92
N GLU A 11 -6.37 -1.12 -16.11
CA GLU A 11 -6.64 -2.55 -16.18
C GLU A 11 -7.00 -3.13 -14.80
N ASP A 12 -7.83 -4.18 -14.80
CA ASP A 12 -8.14 -4.93 -13.58
C ASP A 12 -7.02 -5.92 -13.23
N VAL A 13 -6.02 -5.45 -12.52
CA VAL A 13 -4.85 -6.26 -12.10
C VAL A 13 -5.22 -7.51 -11.32
N TYR A 14 -6.36 -7.52 -10.66
CA TYR A 14 -6.86 -8.69 -9.92
C TYR A 14 -7.34 -9.78 -10.89
N SER A 15 -8.12 -9.41 -11.89
CA SER A 15 -8.56 -10.32 -12.95
C SER A 15 -7.38 -10.77 -13.81
N ASN A 16 -6.42 -9.90 -14.10
CA ASN A 16 -5.21 -10.25 -14.84
C ASN A 16 -4.42 -11.34 -14.12
N PHE A 17 -4.15 -11.18 -12.83
CA PHE A 17 -3.43 -12.21 -12.06
C PHE A 17 -4.27 -13.48 -11.89
N ALA A 18 -5.58 -13.37 -11.65
CA ALA A 18 -6.47 -14.54 -11.61
C ALA A 18 -6.46 -15.32 -12.93
N SER A 19 -6.42 -14.63 -14.07
CA SER A 19 -6.33 -15.29 -15.39
C SER A 19 -5.07 -16.15 -15.52
N GLN A 20 -3.97 -15.74 -14.92
CA GLN A 20 -2.74 -16.53 -14.88
C GLN A 20 -2.89 -17.77 -13.96
N ILE A 21 -3.53 -17.60 -12.78
CA ILE A 21 -3.77 -18.72 -11.85
C ILE A 21 -4.63 -19.80 -12.50
N TYR A 22 -5.71 -19.41 -13.18
CA TYR A 22 -6.71 -20.32 -13.73
C TYR A 22 -6.46 -20.71 -15.19
N ASN A 23 -5.40 -20.16 -15.80
CA ASN A 23 -5.05 -20.39 -17.22
C ASN A 23 -6.24 -20.18 -18.17
N ARG A 24 -7.10 -19.19 -17.89
CA ARG A 24 -8.20 -18.72 -18.71
C ARG A 24 -8.48 -17.24 -18.46
N LEU A 25 -9.15 -16.59 -19.38
CA LEU A 25 -9.57 -15.21 -19.18
C LEU A 25 -10.54 -15.10 -17.99
N ILE A 26 -10.18 -14.30 -17.01
CA ILE A 26 -10.99 -13.91 -15.85
C ILE A 26 -11.36 -12.45 -16.01
N THR A 27 -12.63 -12.15 -15.76
CA THR A 27 -13.19 -10.80 -15.85
C THR A 27 -13.82 -10.38 -14.51
N LYS A 28 -14.33 -9.15 -14.44
CA LYS A 28 -15.08 -8.67 -13.26
C LYS A 28 -16.34 -9.52 -12.96
N ASN A 29 -16.83 -10.30 -13.92
CA ASN A 29 -17.99 -11.19 -13.75
C ASN A 29 -17.62 -12.51 -13.04
N ASP A 30 -16.36 -12.94 -13.12
CA ASP A 30 -15.84 -14.15 -12.44
C ASP A 30 -15.47 -13.82 -10.99
N LYS A 31 -16.47 -13.55 -10.16
CA LYS A 31 -16.31 -12.95 -8.83
C LYS A 31 -15.41 -13.79 -7.90
N LEU A 32 -15.51 -15.10 -7.93
CA LEU A 32 -14.74 -16.00 -7.05
C LEU A 32 -13.27 -16.03 -7.44
N GLU A 33 -12.98 -16.27 -8.71
CA GLU A 33 -11.63 -16.32 -9.23
C GLU A 33 -10.93 -14.96 -9.10
N ARG A 34 -11.67 -13.90 -9.41
CA ARG A 34 -11.18 -12.53 -9.21
C ARG A 34 -10.86 -12.25 -7.75
N TYR A 35 -11.67 -12.76 -6.79
CA TYR A 35 -11.40 -12.64 -5.36
C TYR A 35 -10.12 -13.36 -4.95
N VAL A 36 -9.83 -14.54 -5.49
CA VAL A 36 -8.55 -15.26 -5.31
C VAL A 36 -7.38 -14.38 -5.80
N GLY A 37 -7.49 -13.82 -7.01
CA GLY A 37 -6.49 -12.92 -7.57
C GLY A 37 -6.30 -11.65 -6.72
N LYS A 38 -7.39 -11.01 -6.26
CA LYS A 38 -7.36 -9.85 -5.37
C LYS A 38 -6.63 -10.15 -4.06
N THR A 39 -6.97 -11.27 -3.41
CA THR A 39 -6.34 -11.70 -2.16
C THR A 39 -4.84 -11.97 -2.35
N ALA A 40 -4.45 -12.52 -3.50
CA ALA A 40 -3.06 -12.74 -3.84
C ALA A 40 -2.31 -11.40 -4.02
N ILE A 41 -2.78 -10.51 -4.89
CA ILE A 41 -2.13 -9.21 -5.16
C ILE A 41 -1.97 -8.40 -3.86
N LEU A 42 -3.02 -8.30 -3.05
CA LEU A 42 -3.01 -7.50 -1.82
C LEU A 42 -2.18 -8.13 -0.68
N GLY A 43 -2.12 -9.47 -0.62
CA GLY A 43 -1.45 -10.15 0.49
C GLY A 43 -0.02 -10.58 0.19
N LEU A 44 0.23 -11.14 -0.99
CA LEU A 44 1.55 -11.69 -1.33
C LEU A 44 2.59 -10.58 -1.52
N GLY A 45 2.17 -9.38 -1.90
CA GLY A 45 3.03 -8.21 -2.01
C GLY A 45 3.77 -7.85 -0.71
N TYR A 46 3.19 -8.22 0.43
CA TYR A 46 3.75 -8.00 1.76
C TYR A 46 4.36 -9.25 2.40
N GLY A 47 4.74 -10.24 1.59
CA GLY A 47 5.47 -11.41 2.04
C GLY A 47 4.60 -12.50 2.66
N MET A 48 3.29 -12.50 2.44
CA MET A 48 2.40 -13.56 2.88
C MET A 48 2.87 -14.91 2.32
N GLY A 49 2.95 -15.92 3.17
CA GLY A 49 3.26 -17.30 2.78
C GLY A 49 2.00 -18.11 2.47
N ALA A 50 2.16 -19.29 1.85
CA ALA A 50 1.07 -20.14 1.39
C ALA A 50 0.08 -20.55 2.50
N ASN A 51 0.58 -20.87 3.71
CA ASN A 51 -0.28 -21.24 4.84
C ASN A 51 -1.23 -20.09 5.22
N LYS A 52 -0.69 -18.87 5.32
CA LYS A 52 -1.50 -17.69 5.64
C LYS A 52 -2.44 -17.34 4.50
N TYR A 53 -1.99 -17.43 3.25
CA TYR A 53 -2.82 -17.20 2.07
C TYR A 53 -4.03 -18.13 2.03
N LYS A 54 -3.80 -19.45 2.20
CA LYS A 54 -4.88 -20.45 2.34
C LYS A 54 -5.85 -20.08 3.46
N ALA A 55 -5.35 -19.74 4.64
CA ALA A 55 -6.17 -19.37 5.79
C ALA A 55 -7.03 -18.11 5.53
N VAL A 56 -6.46 -17.10 4.87
CA VAL A 56 -7.19 -15.87 4.51
C VAL A 56 -8.31 -16.17 3.53
N LEU A 57 -8.08 -17.01 2.52
CA LEU A 57 -9.12 -17.41 1.57
C LEU A 57 -10.24 -18.20 2.27
N ALA A 58 -9.90 -19.10 3.17
CA ALA A 58 -10.88 -19.91 3.91
C ALA A 58 -11.72 -19.09 4.90
N GLN A 59 -11.18 -18.01 5.43
CA GLN A 59 -11.86 -17.08 6.37
C GLN A 59 -12.52 -15.90 5.68
N GLY A 60 -12.37 -15.77 4.39
CA GLY A 60 -12.89 -14.65 3.61
C GLY A 60 -14.39 -14.72 3.34
N SER A 61 -14.90 -13.70 2.68
CA SER A 61 -16.27 -13.66 2.20
C SER A 61 -16.25 -13.29 0.70
N PRO A 62 -16.48 -14.25 -0.19
CA PRO A 62 -16.82 -15.65 0.07
C PRO A 62 -15.64 -16.47 0.63
N ALA A 63 -15.93 -17.50 1.43
CA ALA A 63 -14.94 -18.45 1.90
C ALA A 63 -14.55 -19.40 0.75
N ILE A 64 -13.23 -19.50 0.50
CA ILE A 64 -12.70 -20.36 -0.58
C ILE A 64 -11.67 -21.32 0.03
N ASP A 65 -11.93 -22.61 -0.06
CA ASP A 65 -10.96 -23.62 0.34
C ASP A 65 -10.08 -24.03 -0.85
N VAL A 66 -8.77 -23.92 -0.64
CA VAL A 66 -7.75 -24.36 -1.60
C VAL A 66 -6.82 -25.37 -0.95
N THR A 67 -6.27 -26.30 -1.74
CA THR A 67 -5.27 -27.22 -1.21
C THR A 67 -3.97 -26.49 -0.86
N GLN A 68 -3.15 -27.10 0.00
CA GLN A 68 -1.84 -26.56 0.31
C GLN A 68 -0.93 -26.44 -0.93
N SER A 69 -1.01 -27.42 -1.83
CA SER A 69 -0.25 -27.41 -3.09
C SER A 69 -0.68 -26.28 -4.01
N THR A 70 -1.99 -26.04 -4.11
CA THR A 70 -2.53 -24.89 -4.88
C THR A 70 -2.05 -23.56 -4.31
N ALA A 71 -2.12 -23.37 -2.99
CA ALA A 71 -1.65 -22.16 -2.35
C ALA A 71 -0.14 -21.94 -2.57
N LEU A 72 0.68 -22.98 -2.49
CA LEU A 72 2.11 -22.92 -2.80
C LEU A 72 2.37 -22.55 -4.26
N GLY A 73 1.62 -23.13 -5.19
CA GLY A 73 1.70 -22.81 -6.62
C GLY A 73 1.42 -21.33 -6.88
N ILE A 74 0.33 -20.79 -6.33
CA ILE A 74 -0.07 -19.40 -6.48
C ILE A 74 1.01 -18.45 -5.93
N VAL A 75 1.54 -18.74 -4.74
CA VAL A 75 2.63 -17.93 -4.14
C VAL A 75 3.89 -17.94 -4.99
N SER A 76 4.27 -19.12 -5.53
CA SER A 76 5.44 -19.26 -6.40
C SER A 76 5.25 -18.50 -7.71
N GLN A 77 4.08 -18.62 -8.32
CA GLN A 77 3.72 -17.91 -9.56
C GLN A 77 3.73 -16.39 -9.37
N TYR A 78 3.18 -15.89 -8.27
CA TYR A 78 3.23 -14.47 -7.93
C TYR A 78 4.66 -13.94 -7.85
N ARG A 79 5.53 -14.66 -7.13
CA ARG A 79 6.93 -14.24 -6.95
C ARG A 79 7.74 -14.32 -8.23
N ALA A 80 7.42 -15.27 -9.12
CA ALA A 80 8.05 -15.39 -10.43
C ALA A 80 7.58 -14.28 -11.38
N MET A 81 6.30 -13.91 -11.33
CA MET A 81 5.73 -12.86 -12.17
C MET A 81 6.20 -11.46 -11.75
N TYR A 82 6.36 -11.22 -10.44
CA TYR A 82 6.73 -9.93 -9.88
C TYR A 82 8.07 -9.99 -9.11
N PRO A 83 9.20 -10.32 -9.78
CA PRO A 83 10.48 -10.58 -9.10
C PRO A 83 11.04 -9.37 -8.35
N ASN A 84 10.69 -8.15 -8.76
CA ASN A 84 11.12 -6.91 -8.09
C ASN A 84 10.51 -6.77 -6.68
N ILE A 85 9.38 -7.42 -6.39
CA ILE A 85 8.77 -7.37 -5.06
C ILE A 85 9.61 -8.14 -4.02
N PRO A 86 10.02 -9.41 -4.24
CA PRO A 86 10.98 -10.07 -3.36
C PRO A 86 12.33 -9.36 -3.25
N GLN A 87 12.82 -8.71 -4.32
CA GLN A 87 14.01 -7.88 -4.26
C GLN A 87 13.82 -6.69 -3.32
N LEU A 88 12.68 -6.01 -3.37
CA LEU A 88 12.35 -4.93 -2.44
C LEU A 88 12.30 -5.40 -0.99
N TRP A 89 11.86 -6.64 -0.73
CA TRP A 89 11.91 -7.21 0.63
C TRP A 89 13.36 -7.42 1.10
N ALA A 90 14.26 -7.83 0.21
CA ALA A 90 15.69 -7.94 0.53
C ALA A 90 16.30 -6.56 0.85
N ILE A 91 15.94 -5.53 0.08
CA ILE A 91 16.30 -4.14 0.38
C ILE A 91 15.73 -3.71 1.73
N GLY A 92 14.47 -4.01 2.03
CA GLY A 92 13.87 -3.74 3.33
C GLY A 92 14.63 -4.38 4.49
N LYS A 93 15.11 -5.61 4.31
CA LYS A 93 16.01 -6.26 5.30
C LYS A 93 17.33 -5.53 5.45
N GLN A 94 17.91 -5.06 4.36
CA GLN A 94 19.16 -4.29 4.38
C GLN A 94 18.97 -2.93 5.07
N LEU A 95 17.86 -2.24 4.82
CA LEU A 95 17.51 -1.00 5.52
C LEU A 95 17.44 -1.21 7.05
N LEU A 96 16.88 -2.34 7.52
CA LEU A 96 16.87 -2.67 8.95
C LEU A 96 18.30 -2.78 9.51
N PHE A 97 19.24 -3.37 8.78
CA PHE A 97 20.64 -3.38 9.20
C PHE A 97 21.27 -1.98 9.23
N TYR A 98 20.99 -1.15 8.22
CA TYR A 98 21.50 0.23 8.20
C TYR A 98 20.92 1.07 9.36
N MET A 99 19.70 0.85 9.77
CA MET A 99 19.09 1.53 10.92
C MET A 99 19.74 1.13 12.25
N LEU A 100 20.39 -0.03 12.34
CA LEU A 100 21.19 -0.45 13.50
C LEU A 100 22.57 0.24 13.53
N ASP A 101 23.11 0.56 12.39
CA ASP A 101 24.42 1.20 12.26
C ASP A 101 24.29 2.71 12.40
N GLN A 102 24.81 3.26 13.50
CA GLN A 102 24.77 4.71 13.79
C GLN A 102 25.60 5.54 12.79
N THR A 103 26.46 4.90 11.99
CA THR A 103 27.27 5.57 10.96
C THR A 103 26.56 5.69 9.61
N SER A 104 25.44 5.00 9.42
CA SER A 104 24.69 4.90 8.16
C SER A 104 23.75 6.10 7.89
N SER A 105 23.84 7.19 8.64
CA SER A 105 22.94 8.36 8.52
C SER A 105 22.98 9.08 7.16
N SER A 106 23.93 8.73 6.28
CA SER A 106 24.02 9.26 4.91
C SER A 106 23.34 8.40 3.85
N TYR A 107 22.84 7.21 4.21
CA TYR A 107 22.18 6.31 3.25
C TYR A 107 20.75 6.74 2.96
N SER A 108 20.40 6.78 1.68
CA SER A 108 19.02 7.05 1.21
C SER A 108 18.57 5.96 0.25
N TYR A 109 17.27 5.70 0.24
CA TYR A 109 16.62 4.81 -0.71
C TYR A 109 15.34 5.45 -1.25
N GLY A 110 15.34 5.87 -2.50
CA GLY A 110 14.26 6.69 -3.06
C GLY A 110 14.05 7.96 -2.21
N PRO A 111 12.81 8.24 -1.80
CA PRO A 111 12.51 9.43 -0.98
C PRO A 111 12.83 9.26 0.50
N LEU A 112 13.41 8.14 0.91
CA LEU A 112 13.67 7.79 2.31
C LEU A 112 15.12 8.06 2.67
N GLN A 113 15.37 8.51 3.91
CA GLN A 113 16.70 8.63 4.49
C GLN A 113 16.80 7.73 5.73
N VAL A 114 17.90 6.98 5.83
CA VAL A 114 18.16 6.14 7.00
C VAL A 114 18.57 7.02 8.18
N ALA A 115 18.04 6.71 9.35
CA ALA A 115 18.43 7.28 10.64
C ALA A 115 18.58 6.16 11.67
N SER A 116 19.21 6.45 12.80
CA SER A 116 19.32 5.47 13.90
C SER A 116 17.94 5.06 14.38
N ASN A 117 17.64 3.76 14.29
CA ASN A 117 16.35 3.16 14.66
C ASN A 117 15.13 3.77 13.93
N ALA A 118 15.31 4.38 12.77
CA ALA A 118 14.23 5.07 12.07
C ALA A 118 14.50 5.22 10.55
N LEU A 119 13.43 5.49 9.80
CA LEU A 119 13.48 6.01 8.43
C LEU A 119 12.82 7.39 8.42
N LYS A 120 13.52 8.39 7.90
CA LYS A 120 12.94 9.71 7.64
C LYS A 120 12.15 9.65 6.33
N LEU A 121 10.93 10.13 6.37
CA LEU A 121 9.97 10.17 5.30
C LEU A 121 10.06 11.50 4.52
N PRO A 122 9.52 11.60 3.29
CA PRO A 122 9.63 12.79 2.44
C PRO A 122 9.02 14.06 3.07
N ASN A 123 8.04 13.93 3.95
CA ASN A 123 7.44 15.04 4.70
C ASN A 123 8.24 15.44 5.97
N GLY A 124 9.41 14.86 6.21
CA GLY A 124 10.26 15.13 7.36
C GLY A 124 9.92 14.34 8.63
N MET A 125 8.82 13.61 8.67
CA MET A 125 8.47 12.70 9.77
C MET A 125 9.33 11.44 9.77
N TYR A 126 9.28 10.68 10.86
CA TYR A 126 10.06 9.46 11.01
C TYR A 126 9.17 8.25 11.23
N LEU A 127 9.43 7.18 10.48
CA LEU A 127 8.95 5.84 10.78
C LEU A 127 9.91 5.20 11.79
N GLN A 128 9.49 5.12 13.05
CA GLN A 128 10.37 4.79 14.17
C GLN A 128 10.29 3.31 14.55
N TYR A 129 11.45 2.74 14.91
CA TYR A 129 11.63 1.39 15.46
C TYR A 129 12.46 1.49 16.75
N PRO A 130 11.86 1.98 17.87
CA PRO A 130 12.61 2.25 19.09
C PRO A 130 13.35 1.01 19.61
N LYS A 131 14.63 1.20 19.96
CA LYS A 131 15.49 0.11 20.44
C LYS A 131 15.58 -1.08 19.46
N LEU A 132 15.58 -0.79 18.15
CA LEU A 132 15.78 -1.80 17.13
C LEU A 132 17.07 -2.57 17.41
N ARG A 133 17.02 -3.89 17.35
CA ARG A 133 18.16 -4.77 17.52
C ARG A 133 17.99 -6.05 16.73
N TYR A 134 19.10 -6.66 16.39
CA TYR A 134 19.14 -7.98 15.77
C TYR A 134 19.56 -8.98 16.85
N SER A 135 18.70 -9.92 17.19
CA SER A 135 18.93 -10.91 18.24
C SER A 135 18.35 -12.25 17.82
N SER A 136 19.13 -13.30 18.03
CA SER A 136 18.72 -14.69 17.71
C SER A 136 18.20 -14.88 16.26
N GLY A 137 18.81 -14.18 15.30
CA GLY A 137 18.42 -14.28 13.90
C GLY A 137 17.23 -13.42 13.47
N GLU A 138 16.66 -12.62 14.36
CA GLU A 138 15.47 -11.81 14.12
C GLU A 138 15.69 -10.33 14.46
N PHE A 139 15.03 -9.43 13.72
CA PHE A 139 14.92 -8.03 14.10
C PHE A 139 13.75 -7.86 15.08
N VAL A 140 14.03 -7.18 16.19
CA VAL A 140 13.01 -6.82 17.19
C VAL A 140 13.15 -5.36 17.59
N TYR A 141 12.05 -4.73 17.93
CA TYR A 141 12.00 -3.36 18.42
C TYR A 141 10.95 -3.21 19.52
N ASP A 142 10.98 -2.10 20.24
CA ASP A 142 10.07 -1.81 21.33
C ASP A 142 8.90 -0.95 20.83
N SER A 143 7.72 -1.55 20.63
CA SER A 143 6.56 -0.87 20.03
C SER A 143 5.75 -0.02 21.01
N GLY A 144 6.14 0.03 22.28
CA GLY A 144 5.42 0.75 23.32
C GLY A 144 4.07 0.13 23.71
N ARG A 145 3.18 -0.13 22.74
CA ARG A 145 1.83 -0.69 23.00
C ARG A 145 1.83 -2.19 23.27
N THR A 146 2.61 -2.93 22.48
CA THR A 146 2.65 -4.41 22.51
C THR A 146 3.96 -4.97 23.05
N GLY A 147 4.86 -4.09 23.55
CA GLY A 147 6.18 -4.48 24.01
C GLY A 147 7.12 -4.84 22.88
N ILE A 148 7.93 -5.89 23.04
CA ILE A 148 8.89 -6.32 22.02
C ILE A 148 8.15 -6.91 20.82
N THR A 149 8.35 -6.31 19.66
CA THR A 149 7.70 -6.68 18.40
C THR A 149 8.76 -7.11 17.39
N ARG A 150 8.49 -8.21 16.66
CA ARG A 150 9.34 -8.68 15.57
C ARG A 150 9.06 -7.89 14.29
N THR A 151 10.12 -7.66 13.51
CA THR A 151 10.01 -7.12 12.17
C THR A 151 10.95 -7.84 11.20
N HIS A 152 10.73 -7.64 9.91
CA HIS A 152 11.53 -8.23 8.84
C HIS A 152 11.34 -7.41 7.55
N GLY A 153 12.13 -7.69 6.52
CA GLY A 153 12.12 -6.90 5.27
C GLY A 153 10.73 -6.64 4.69
N PRO A 154 9.90 -7.66 4.40
CA PRO A 154 8.53 -7.47 3.91
C PRO A 154 7.66 -6.58 4.82
N ARG A 155 7.79 -6.73 6.15
CA ARG A 155 7.05 -5.92 7.12
C ARG A 155 7.50 -4.46 7.13
N LEU A 156 8.80 -4.23 7.00
CA LEU A 156 9.32 -2.87 6.85
C LEU A 156 8.78 -2.22 5.57
N VAL A 157 8.80 -2.96 4.45
CA VAL A 157 8.25 -2.49 3.16
C VAL A 157 6.77 -2.16 3.29
N GLU A 158 5.96 -3.02 3.94
CA GLU A 158 4.55 -2.74 4.24
C GLU A 158 4.37 -1.41 4.97
N ASN A 159 5.13 -1.22 6.07
CA ASN A 159 5.05 0.00 6.87
C ASN A 159 5.48 1.25 6.08
N ILE A 160 6.52 1.14 5.24
CA ILE A 160 6.96 2.23 4.36
C ILE A 160 5.84 2.61 3.38
N ILE A 161 5.28 1.65 2.65
CA ILE A 161 4.24 1.90 1.65
C ILE A 161 3.00 2.52 2.30
N GLN A 162 2.57 2.02 3.47
CA GLN A 162 1.45 2.60 4.21
C GLN A 162 1.74 4.02 4.68
N ALA A 163 2.95 4.30 5.16
CA ALA A 163 3.36 5.65 5.57
C ALA A 163 3.39 6.62 4.38
N LEU A 164 3.95 6.20 3.24
CA LEU A 164 3.99 7.00 2.02
C LEU A 164 2.58 7.27 1.47
N ALA A 165 1.71 6.27 1.44
CA ALA A 165 0.31 6.44 1.05
C ALA A 165 -0.43 7.44 1.96
N ARG A 166 -0.16 7.37 3.28
CA ARG A 166 -0.73 8.34 4.22
C ARG A 166 -0.22 9.77 3.99
N ILE A 167 1.03 9.93 3.56
CA ILE A 167 1.57 11.26 3.20
C ILE A 167 0.82 11.79 1.97
N VAL A 168 0.65 10.98 0.92
CA VAL A 168 -0.08 11.39 -0.29
C VAL A 168 -1.48 11.93 0.08
N ILE A 169 -2.29 11.14 0.78
CA ILE A 169 -3.65 11.53 1.11
C ILE A 169 -3.69 12.75 2.06
N THR A 170 -2.71 12.89 2.95
CA THR A 170 -2.63 14.03 3.88
C THR A 170 -2.24 15.32 3.15
N ASP A 171 -1.30 15.26 2.21
CA ASP A 171 -0.90 16.41 1.40
C ASP A 171 -2.04 16.87 0.49
N GLN A 172 -2.78 15.91 -0.10
CA GLN A 172 -4.00 16.18 -0.87
C GLN A 172 -5.09 16.82 -0.01
N MET A 173 -5.33 16.29 1.19
CA MET A 173 -6.27 16.85 2.17
C MET A 173 -5.92 18.31 2.50
N LEU A 174 -4.64 18.61 2.78
CA LEU A 174 -4.17 19.97 3.07
C LEU A 174 -4.30 20.90 1.85
N ALA A 175 -4.14 20.39 0.64
CA ALA A 175 -4.36 21.15 -0.58
C ALA A 175 -5.85 21.46 -0.80
N ILE A 176 -6.72 20.49 -0.56
CA ILE A 176 -8.19 20.66 -0.65
C ILE A 176 -8.68 21.68 0.38
N GLN A 177 -8.17 21.63 1.62
CA GLN A 177 -8.54 22.58 2.69
C GLN A 177 -8.20 24.05 2.34
N LYS A 178 -7.29 24.28 1.39
CA LYS A 178 -6.94 25.64 0.91
C LYS A 178 -7.89 26.16 -0.17
N LEU A 179 -8.80 25.34 -0.68
CA LEU A 179 -9.79 25.79 -1.64
C LEU A 179 -10.80 26.75 -0.96
N PRO A 180 -11.23 27.83 -1.64
CA PRO A 180 -12.23 28.74 -1.10
C PRO A 180 -13.56 28.01 -0.82
N GLU A 181 -14.19 28.31 0.30
CA GLU A 181 -15.49 27.76 0.69
C GLU A 181 -15.54 26.23 0.76
N VAL A 182 -14.40 25.58 1.08
CA VAL A 182 -14.29 24.14 1.24
C VAL A 182 -13.72 23.82 2.61
N ASP A 183 -14.42 22.98 3.36
CA ASP A 183 -13.96 22.47 4.66
C ASP A 183 -13.86 20.95 4.59
N VAL A 184 -12.67 20.41 4.81
CA VAL A 184 -12.44 18.97 4.97
C VAL A 184 -12.92 18.55 6.35
N VAL A 185 -13.91 17.68 6.41
CA VAL A 185 -14.58 17.28 7.67
C VAL A 185 -14.23 15.88 8.13
N LEU A 186 -13.85 14.99 7.20
CA LEU A 186 -13.53 13.60 7.54
C LEU A 186 -12.59 12.98 6.50
N THR A 187 -11.78 12.04 6.94
CA THR A 187 -11.01 11.14 6.06
C THR A 187 -11.27 9.69 6.47
N VAL A 188 -11.53 8.81 5.49
CA VAL A 188 -11.72 7.38 5.70
C VAL A 188 -10.79 6.63 4.75
N HIS A 189 -9.67 6.11 5.28
CA HIS A 189 -8.59 5.49 4.50
C HIS A 189 -8.04 6.44 3.42
N ASP A 190 -8.42 6.23 2.17
CA ASP A 190 -8.07 6.97 0.96
C ASP A 190 -9.20 7.91 0.48
N GLU A 191 -10.26 8.03 1.25
CA GLU A 191 -11.40 8.90 0.97
C GLU A 191 -11.28 10.23 1.75
N ILE A 192 -11.56 11.33 1.09
CA ILE A 192 -11.65 12.67 1.69
C ILE A 192 -13.09 13.16 1.54
N ILE A 193 -13.70 13.55 2.66
CA ILE A 193 -15.04 14.12 2.68
C ILE A 193 -14.91 15.60 3.02
N ALA A 194 -15.44 16.44 2.15
CA ALA A 194 -15.43 17.88 2.30
C ALA A 194 -16.83 18.47 2.15
N ILE A 195 -17.07 19.56 2.84
CA ILE A 195 -18.31 20.37 2.72
C ILE A 195 -17.96 21.61 1.91
N GLY A 196 -18.85 21.98 0.99
CA GLY A 196 -18.71 23.15 0.16
C GLY A 196 -20.06 23.77 -0.19
N SER A 197 -20.04 24.89 -0.92
CA SER A 197 -21.27 25.58 -1.37
C SER A 197 -22.00 24.79 -2.46
N ASP A 198 -23.30 24.62 -2.32
CA ASP A 198 -24.18 23.99 -3.32
C ASP A 198 -24.09 24.69 -4.70
N LYS A 199 -23.82 26.00 -4.71
CA LYS A 199 -23.76 26.79 -5.95
C LYS A 199 -22.64 26.37 -6.89
N ASN A 200 -21.53 25.90 -6.33
CA ASN A 200 -20.31 25.56 -7.06
C ASN A 200 -19.92 24.08 -6.88
N ALA A 201 -20.86 23.21 -6.44
CA ALA A 201 -20.56 21.84 -6.05
C ALA A 201 -19.79 21.05 -7.13
N THR A 202 -20.25 21.12 -8.38
CA THR A 202 -19.58 20.42 -9.51
C THR A 202 -18.19 20.97 -9.80
N GLU A 203 -18.02 22.30 -9.79
CA GLU A 203 -16.70 22.92 -10.00
C GLU A 203 -15.73 22.58 -8.87
N THR A 204 -16.22 22.62 -7.63
CA THR A 204 -15.44 22.25 -6.44
C THR A 204 -15.03 20.78 -6.49
N LEU A 205 -15.94 19.87 -6.84
CA LEU A 205 -15.63 18.46 -7.02
C LEU A 205 -14.52 18.26 -8.07
N ASN A 206 -14.60 18.93 -9.22
CA ASN A 206 -13.58 18.84 -10.27
C ASN A 206 -12.20 19.32 -9.79
N LYS A 207 -12.14 20.38 -8.97
CA LYS A 207 -10.89 20.86 -8.36
C LYS A 207 -10.33 19.84 -7.38
N ILE A 208 -11.18 19.24 -6.53
CA ILE A 208 -10.80 18.18 -5.59
C ILE A 208 -10.25 16.97 -6.35
N MET A 209 -10.94 16.51 -7.38
CA MET A 209 -10.51 15.40 -8.22
C MET A 209 -9.14 15.67 -8.87
N THR A 210 -8.91 16.89 -9.34
CA THR A 210 -7.62 17.29 -9.93
C THR A 210 -6.50 17.22 -8.88
N ILE A 211 -6.74 17.68 -7.66
CA ILE A 211 -5.78 17.58 -6.56
C ILE A 211 -5.48 16.11 -6.23
N MET A 212 -6.52 15.27 -6.13
CA MET A 212 -6.36 13.87 -5.77
C MET A 212 -5.66 13.03 -6.85
N LYS A 213 -5.72 13.46 -8.11
CA LYS A 213 -5.01 12.81 -9.23
C LYS A 213 -3.57 13.32 -9.41
N THR A 214 -3.17 14.32 -8.65
CA THR A 214 -1.82 14.90 -8.77
C THR A 214 -0.81 14.08 -7.98
N SER A 215 0.22 13.58 -8.67
CA SER A 215 1.32 12.82 -8.08
C SER A 215 2.18 13.70 -7.15
N PRO A 216 2.70 13.15 -6.05
CA PRO A 216 3.55 13.90 -5.14
C PRO A 216 4.92 14.23 -5.78
N THR A 217 5.52 15.34 -5.37
CA THR A 217 6.80 15.83 -5.91
C THR A 217 7.97 14.85 -5.70
N TRP A 218 7.89 14.01 -4.69
CA TRP A 218 8.90 13.00 -4.38
C TRP A 218 8.69 11.66 -5.14
N CYS A 219 7.59 11.53 -5.92
CA CYS A 219 7.30 10.38 -6.79
C CYS A 219 6.39 10.82 -7.94
N THR A 220 6.93 11.58 -8.89
CA THR A 220 6.16 12.20 -9.98
C THR A 220 5.58 11.19 -11.00
N GLU A 221 6.16 9.99 -11.06
CA GLU A 221 5.71 8.91 -11.94
C GLU A 221 4.64 8.00 -11.31
N LEU A 222 4.21 8.30 -10.06
CA LEU A 222 3.18 7.51 -9.39
C LEU A 222 1.82 7.75 -10.08
N PRO A 223 1.21 6.74 -10.72
CA PRO A 223 -0.11 6.89 -11.30
C PRO A 223 -1.14 7.00 -10.18
N LEU A 224 -1.84 8.12 -10.11
CA LEU A 224 -2.95 8.35 -9.19
C LEU A 224 -4.22 8.58 -9.98
N ASP A 225 -5.31 8.01 -9.50
CA ASP A 225 -6.65 8.30 -9.98
C ASP A 225 -7.61 8.45 -8.79
N ALA A 226 -8.72 9.13 -9.00
CA ALA A 226 -9.75 9.34 -8.01
C ALA A 226 -11.11 9.41 -8.68
N GLU A 227 -12.11 8.91 -7.98
CA GLU A 227 -13.53 9.05 -8.31
C GLU A 227 -14.20 9.85 -7.20
N GLY A 228 -15.24 10.59 -7.52
CA GLY A 228 -15.96 11.37 -6.53
C GLY A 228 -17.34 11.76 -7.01
N ALA A 229 -18.21 12.02 -6.04
CA ALA A 229 -19.55 12.53 -6.26
C ALA A 229 -19.86 13.64 -5.24
N HIS A 230 -20.87 14.44 -5.49
CA HIS A 230 -21.42 15.37 -4.50
C HIS A 230 -22.87 15.04 -4.20
N SER A 231 -23.26 15.18 -2.94
CA SER A 231 -24.62 14.94 -2.44
C SER A 231 -24.89 15.85 -1.26
N LYS A 232 -26.16 16.01 -0.88
CA LYS A 232 -26.58 16.74 0.33
C LYS A 232 -26.39 15.94 1.61
N ILE A 233 -26.17 14.66 1.51
CA ILE A 233 -25.93 13.73 2.62
C ILE A 233 -24.72 12.88 2.29
N TYR A 234 -24.00 12.41 3.31
CA TYR A 234 -23.00 11.39 3.12
C TYR A 234 -23.67 10.08 2.72
N ASP A 235 -23.38 9.63 1.52
CA ASP A 235 -23.86 8.37 0.94
C ASP A 235 -22.68 7.60 0.36
N LYS A 236 -22.63 6.29 0.58
CA LYS A 236 -21.51 5.44 0.16
C LYS A 236 -22.01 4.24 -0.63
#